data_2422ac564538e6ada9fd02cb07723b38
#
_entry.id   2422ac564538e6ada9fd02cb07723b38
#
_cell.length_a   1.000
_cell.length_b   1.000
_cell.length_c   1.000
_cell.angle_alpha   90.00
_cell.angle_beta   90.00
_cell.angle_gamma   90.00
#
_symmetry.space_group_name_H-M   'P 1'
#
loop_
_entity.id
_entity.type
_entity.pdbx_description
1 polymer ?
#
loop_
_entity_poly.entity_id
_entity_poly.type
_entity_poly.pdbx_seq_one_letter_code
_entity_poly.pdbx_strand_id
1 'polypeptide(L)'
;MKLNLEAKTKEQQRIKAYLEENVSDILAGKINNGVLIKKDGKILLNRKTMDGFMSFATEEARKQAEKGARYAMVEDAVVFGWAVHYFEEDSIEGTLYNED
;
A
#
# COMPACT_ATOMS: atom_id res chain seq x y z
N MET A 1 4.43 -10.91 -11.14
CA MET A 1 3.65 -11.82 -10.28
C MET A 1 2.26 -11.27 -10.04
N LYS A 2 1.26 -12.13 -10.07
CA LYS A 2 -0.12 -11.69 -9.95
C LYS A 2 -0.48 -11.31 -8.52
N LEU A 3 -1.12 -10.14 -8.34
CA LEU A 3 -1.52 -9.63 -7.04
C LEU A 3 -3.04 -9.57 -6.91
N ASN A 4 -3.53 -9.92 -5.73
CA ASN A 4 -4.96 -9.87 -5.41
C ASN A 4 -5.34 -8.47 -4.92
N LEU A 5 -5.15 -7.48 -5.79
CA LEU A 5 -5.50 -6.10 -5.50
C LEU A 5 -6.60 -5.68 -6.47
N GLU A 6 -7.70 -5.19 -5.93
CA GLU A 6 -8.75 -4.63 -6.76
C GLU A 6 -8.35 -3.22 -7.18
N ALA A 7 -8.15 -3.01 -8.46
CA ALA A 7 -7.76 -1.73 -9.03
C ALA A 7 -8.93 -1.20 -9.87
N LYS A 8 -9.56 -0.13 -9.38
CA LYS A 8 -10.80 0.39 -9.96
C LYS A 8 -10.59 1.49 -10.99
N THR A 9 -9.55 2.28 -10.82
CA THR A 9 -9.27 3.40 -11.71
C THR A 9 -8.05 3.09 -12.57
N LYS A 10 -7.86 3.88 -13.63
CA LYS A 10 -6.68 3.73 -14.48
C LYS A 10 -5.40 3.93 -13.69
N GLU A 11 -5.41 4.88 -12.76
CA GLU A 11 -4.27 5.15 -11.91
C GLU A 11 -3.95 3.96 -11.02
N GLN A 12 -4.98 3.40 -10.39
CA GLN A 12 -4.80 2.21 -9.55
C GLN A 12 -4.31 1.02 -10.37
N GLN A 13 -4.82 0.86 -11.60
CA GLN A 13 -4.38 -0.22 -12.49
C GLN A 13 -2.91 -0.06 -12.87
N ARG A 14 -2.47 1.16 -13.09
CA ARG A 14 -1.06 1.43 -13.40
C ARG A 14 -0.15 1.10 -12.22
N ILE A 15 -0.59 1.46 -11.01
CA ILE A 15 0.17 1.14 -9.80
C ILE A 15 0.23 -0.38 -9.60
N LYS A 16 -0.89 -1.05 -9.78
CA LYS A 16 -0.93 -2.51 -9.67
C LYS A 16 0.01 -3.18 -10.67
N ALA A 17 0.00 -2.72 -11.91
CA ALA A 17 0.86 -3.28 -12.95
C ALA A 17 2.33 -3.10 -12.58
N TYR A 18 2.70 -1.94 -12.05
CA TYR A 18 4.06 -1.71 -11.59
C TYR A 18 4.44 -2.70 -10.49
N LEU A 19 3.56 -2.86 -9.50
CA LEU A 19 3.83 -3.76 -8.39
C LEU A 19 3.96 -5.21 -8.89
N GLU A 20 3.10 -5.63 -9.80
CA GLU A 20 3.16 -7.00 -10.32
C GLU A 20 4.49 -7.29 -11.03
N GLU A 21 5.10 -6.29 -11.64
CA GLU A 21 6.38 -6.46 -12.32
C GLU A 21 7.57 -6.38 -11.38
N ASN A 22 7.45 -5.68 -10.27
CA ASN A 22 8.62 -5.30 -9.47
C ASN A 22 8.70 -5.88 -8.07
N VAL A 23 7.60 -6.42 -7.52
CA VAL A 23 7.63 -6.92 -6.15
C VAL A 23 8.33 -8.27 -6.07
N SER A 24 8.97 -8.51 -4.92
CA SER A 24 9.55 -9.82 -4.62
C SER A 24 8.45 -10.82 -4.29
N ASP A 25 8.80 -12.10 -4.29
CA ASP A 25 7.87 -13.15 -3.89
C ASP A 25 7.40 -12.96 -2.45
N ILE A 26 8.29 -12.48 -1.59
CA ILE A 26 7.95 -12.23 -0.19
C ILE A 26 6.90 -11.12 -0.09
N LEU A 27 7.12 -10.02 -0.82
CA LEU A 27 6.17 -8.92 -0.79
C LEU A 27 4.83 -9.31 -1.43
N ALA A 28 4.88 -10.04 -2.54
CA ALA A 28 3.67 -10.55 -3.17
C ALA A 28 2.86 -11.41 -2.21
N GLY A 29 3.54 -12.24 -1.42
CA GLY A 29 2.88 -13.04 -0.40
C GLY A 29 2.19 -12.20 0.65
N LYS A 30 2.85 -11.13 1.11
CA LYS A 30 2.26 -10.20 2.08
C LYS A 30 0.99 -9.55 1.52
N ILE A 31 1.03 -9.14 0.26
CA ILE A 31 -0.11 -8.49 -0.38
C ILE A 31 -1.27 -9.49 -0.55
N ASN A 32 -0.97 -10.66 -1.06
CA ASN A 32 -2.01 -11.62 -1.42
C ASN A 32 -2.64 -12.31 -0.21
N ASN A 33 -1.85 -12.55 0.83
CA ASN A 33 -2.31 -13.33 1.98
C ASN A 33 -2.52 -12.50 3.24
N GLY A 34 -2.03 -11.26 3.25
CA GLY A 34 -2.01 -10.45 4.45
C GLY A 34 -0.87 -10.85 5.38
N VAL A 35 -0.74 -10.13 6.48
CA VAL A 35 0.32 -10.35 7.45
C VAL A 35 -0.31 -10.43 8.84
N LEU A 36 0.09 -11.42 9.62
CA LEU A 36 -0.37 -11.51 11.00
C LEU A 36 0.40 -10.50 11.84
N ILE A 37 -0.33 -9.71 12.60
CA ILE A 37 0.26 -8.73 13.51
C ILE A 37 -0.30 -8.94 14.91
N LYS A 38 0.44 -8.48 15.90
CA LYS A 38 -0.01 -8.54 17.28
C LYS A 38 -0.39 -7.13 17.73
N LYS A 39 -1.63 -6.98 18.19
CA LYS A 39 -2.14 -5.70 18.64
C LYS A 39 -3.04 -5.90 19.85
N ASP A 40 -2.75 -5.19 20.93
CA ASP A 40 -3.52 -5.26 22.17
C ASP A 40 -3.69 -6.68 22.69
N GLY A 41 -2.64 -7.49 22.56
CA GLY A 41 -2.65 -8.87 23.02
C GLY A 41 -3.35 -9.84 22.11
N LYS A 42 -3.83 -9.39 20.97
CA LYS A 42 -4.54 -10.23 19.99
C LYS A 42 -3.72 -10.37 18.73
N ILE A 43 -3.89 -11.50 18.06
CA ILE A 43 -3.29 -11.72 16.75
C ILE A 43 -4.34 -11.40 15.70
N LEU A 44 -4.04 -10.46 14.82
CA LEU A 44 -4.97 -10.00 13.79
C LEU A 44 -4.32 -10.14 12.43
N LEU A 45 -5.14 -10.42 11.43
CA LEU A 45 -4.67 -10.44 10.04
C LEU A 45 -4.79 -9.03 9.47
N ASN A 46 -3.65 -8.49 9.05
CA ASN A 46 -3.58 -7.16 8.44
C ASN A 46 -3.58 -7.32 6.92
N ARG A 47 -4.66 -6.89 6.27
CA ARG A 47 -4.77 -6.91 4.83
C ARG A 47 -4.85 -5.49 4.32
N LYS A 48 -4.03 -5.19 3.32
CA LYS A 48 -3.98 -3.87 2.72
C LYS A 48 -4.62 -3.89 1.34
N THR A 49 -5.24 -2.78 0.98
CA THR A 49 -5.97 -2.66 -0.29
C THR A 49 -5.42 -1.50 -1.10
N MET A 50 -5.78 -1.48 -2.39
CA MET A 50 -5.41 -0.35 -3.25
C MET A 50 -6.07 0.94 -2.76
N ASP A 51 -7.33 0.89 -2.34
CA ASP A 51 -8.00 2.08 -1.80
C ASP A 51 -7.29 2.61 -0.54
N GLY A 52 -6.84 1.69 0.33
CA GLY A 52 -6.06 2.09 1.50
C GLY A 52 -4.75 2.75 1.11
N PHE A 53 -4.09 2.23 0.09
CA PHE A 53 -2.88 2.87 -0.43
C PHE A 53 -3.18 4.26 -0.98
N MET A 54 -4.28 4.42 -1.71
CA MET A 54 -4.61 5.74 -2.28
C MET A 54 -4.80 6.79 -1.19
N SER A 55 -5.42 6.41 -0.07
CA SER A 55 -5.55 7.31 1.08
C SER A 55 -4.19 7.65 1.68
N PHE A 56 -3.32 6.66 1.80
CA PHE A 56 -1.96 6.86 2.29
C PHE A 56 -1.19 7.82 1.38
N ALA A 57 -1.28 7.61 0.06
CA ALA A 57 -0.58 8.44 -0.91
C ALA A 57 -1.08 9.89 -0.88
N THR A 58 -2.39 10.07 -0.72
CA THR A 58 -2.99 11.41 -0.60
C THR A 58 -2.41 12.13 0.61
N GLU A 59 -2.28 11.44 1.73
CA GLU A 59 -1.72 12.01 2.95
C GLU A 59 -0.25 12.38 2.79
N GLU A 60 0.51 11.52 2.10
CA GLU A 60 1.93 11.80 1.85
C GLU A 60 2.10 13.00 0.93
N ALA A 61 1.25 13.14 -0.09
CA ALA A 61 1.27 14.29 -0.98
C ALA A 61 0.94 15.57 -0.22
N ARG A 62 -0.05 15.51 0.70
CA ARG A 62 -0.42 16.64 1.53
C ARG A 62 0.74 17.09 2.42
N LYS A 63 1.45 16.14 3.01
CA LYS A 63 2.61 16.47 3.86
C LYS A 63 3.70 17.16 3.06
N GLN A 64 3.93 16.76 1.82
CA GLN A 64 4.92 17.42 0.99
C GLN A 64 4.50 18.84 0.64
N ALA A 65 3.23 19.06 0.36
CA ALA A 65 2.71 20.40 0.09
C ALA A 65 2.88 21.31 1.31
N GLU A 66 2.64 20.78 2.52
CA GLU A 66 2.82 21.54 3.75
C GLU A 66 4.27 21.95 3.98
N LYS A 67 5.23 21.18 3.46
CA LYS A 67 6.64 21.51 3.57
C LYS A 67 7.09 22.51 2.52
N GLY A 68 6.14 23.12 1.80
CA GLY A 68 6.44 24.12 0.81
C GLY A 68 6.73 23.58 -0.56
N ALA A 69 6.62 22.28 -0.78
CA ALA A 69 6.75 21.71 -2.10
C ALA A 69 5.56 22.17 -2.94
N ARG A 70 5.81 22.55 -4.16
CA ARG A 70 4.72 22.87 -5.06
C ARG A 70 4.01 21.59 -5.39
N TYR A 71 2.78 21.53 -4.88
CA TYR A 71 2.03 20.40 -5.26
C TYR A 71 1.68 20.49 -6.68
N ALA A 72 1.09 19.54 -7.09
CA ALA A 72 0.40 19.29 -8.25
C ALA A 72 0.97 18.13 -9.00
N MET A 73 2.25 17.86 -8.94
CA MET A 73 2.77 16.77 -9.76
C MET A 73 3.71 15.93 -8.93
N VAL A 74 3.15 14.90 -8.30
CA VAL A 74 4.00 13.88 -7.71
C VAL A 74 4.36 12.93 -8.84
N GLU A 75 5.64 12.76 -9.08
CA GLU A 75 6.10 11.89 -10.13
C GLU A 75 5.75 10.42 -9.86
N ASP A 76 5.51 9.66 -10.93
CA ASP A 76 5.18 8.25 -10.83
C ASP A 76 6.19 7.48 -9.99
N ALA A 77 7.48 7.75 -10.16
CA ALA A 77 8.51 7.06 -9.40
C ALA A 77 8.33 7.22 -7.89
N VAL A 78 7.92 8.42 -7.46
CA VAL A 78 7.68 8.68 -6.04
C VAL A 78 6.45 7.91 -5.56
N VAL A 79 5.38 7.93 -6.34
CA VAL A 79 4.15 7.21 -6.00
C VAL A 79 4.42 5.71 -5.92
N PHE A 80 5.19 5.17 -6.86
CA PHE A 80 5.54 3.75 -6.85
C PHE A 80 6.38 3.39 -5.62
N GLY A 81 7.31 4.28 -5.23
CA GLY A 81 8.07 4.08 -3.99
C GLY A 81 7.19 4.06 -2.76
N TRP A 82 6.20 4.95 -2.70
CA TRP A 82 5.23 4.94 -1.62
C TRP A 82 4.42 3.65 -1.60
N ALA A 83 4.06 3.13 -2.79
CA ALA A 83 3.29 1.89 -2.88
C ALA A 83 4.09 0.71 -2.31
N VAL A 84 5.34 0.58 -2.70
CA VAL A 84 6.19 -0.48 -2.16
C VAL A 84 6.29 -0.36 -0.65
N HIS A 85 6.55 0.84 -0.15
CA HIS A 85 6.66 1.08 1.29
C HIS A 85 5.36 0.73 2.02
N TYR A 86 4.22 1.18 1.48
CA TYR A 86 2.93 0.93 2.11
C TYR A 86 2.66 -0.57 2.29
N PHE A 87 2.87 -1.33 1.23
CA PHE A 87 2.58 -2.76 1.28
C PHE A 87 3.66 -3.57 2.01
N GLU A 88 4.89 -3.09 2.04
CA GLU A 88 5.99 -3.79 2.67
C GLU A 88 6.07 -3.57 4.18
N GLU A 89 5.73 -2.37 4.65
CA GLU A 89 5.92 -2.00 6.05
C GLU A 89 4.82 -2.58 6.93
N ASP A 90 5.17 -3.56 7.76
CA ASP A 90 4.19 -4.28 8.58
C ASP A 90 3.54 -3.40 9.65
N SER A 91 4.19 -2.30 10.06
CA SER A 91 3.61 -1.39 11.05
C SER A 91 2.49 -0.51 10.49
N ILE A 92 2.37 -0.42 9.17
CA ILE A 92 1.25 0.30 8.54
C ILE A 92 0.05 -0.64 8.54
N GLU A 93 -1.05 -0.20 9.15
CA GLU A 93 -2.25 -1.03 9.26
C GLU A 93 -3.21 -0.76 8.09
N GLY A 94 -3.69 -1.84 7.50
CA GLY A 94 -4.79 -1.79 6.54
C GLY A 94 -6.07 -2.19 7.25
N THR A 95 -6.82 -3.15 6.67
CA THR A 95 -8.00 -3.71 7.32
C THR A 95 -7.58 -4.85 8.23
N LEU A 96 -8.02 -4.81 9.46
CA LEU A 96 -7.66 -5.82 10.46
C LEU A 96 -8.79 -6.82 10.62
N TYR A 97 -8.46 -8.10 10.53
CA TYR A 97 -9.40 -9.19 10.69
C TYR A 97 -9.03 -10.01 11.90
N ASN A 98 -10.04 -10.41 12.66
CA ASN A 98 -9.85 -11.27 13.82
C ASN A 98 -9.60 -12.71 13.34
N GLU A 99 -8.54 -13.35 13.85
CA GLU A 99 -8.16 -14.71 13.45
C GLU A 99 -8.83 -15.80 14.27
N ASP A 100 -9.69 -15.48 15.21
CA ASP A 100 -10.38 -16.49 16.03
C ASP A 100 -11.37 -17.32 15.22
#